data_ab39ece18e7ed5fcffcc493abae099e0
#
_entry.id   ab39ece18e7ed5fcffcc493abae099e0
#
_cell.length_a   1.000
_cell.length_b   1.000
_cell.length_c   1.000
_cell.angle_alpha   90.00
_cell.angle_beta   90.00
_cell.angle_gamma   90.00
#
_symmetry.space_group_name_H-M   'P 1'
#
loop_
_entity.id
_entity.type
_entity.pdbx_description
1 polymer ?
#
loop_
_entity_poly.entity_id
_entity_poly.type
_entity_poly.pdbx_seq_one_letter_code
_entity_poly.pdbx_strand_id
1 'polypeptide(L)'
;MPTDLFRRGLLALFALGLWAGPAPAQSPADFYKGQTVTIILSSAPGGGYDAVARTLAQHLPKHIPGNPTVVVKNMPGAGGIVAANFLYNVAPKDGLTIGGLQNNVPFEPLYGTKEANFDPTKFIWLGTPSRETAILTVWHTAPADNWQQAKTTELTMGSSGANSTPSFYGRLLNEVLGLKLKIIVGYESQTHAFLAMERNEINGYPSVFYNSLVATKPTWLPEKKVKLLVQMGLEKEKDIADVPFLPDLITKEDDKLLVQAAIAPLSAGRPYLMPPGVPADRVATMRKAFMDTFNDPEFLAEAEKRRLGVNAPRDGQALQDVIERVYKGTAPAQIERLRKLQAG
;
A
#
# COMPACT_ATOMS: atom_id res chain seq x y z
N MET A 1 -46.82 50.15 -46.26
CA MET A 1 -46.95 48.71 -45.91
C MET A 1 -45.74 48.02 -46.46
N PRO A 2 -44.73 47.79 -45.62
CA PRO A 2 -43.96 46.56 -45.60
C PRO A 2 -43.38 46.28 -44.19
N THR A 3 -44.17 45.78 -43.28
CA THR A 3 -43.69 45.44 -41.89
C THR A 3 -43.95 44.00 -41.47
N ASP A 4 -44.57 43.19 -42.33
CA ASP A 4 -44.95 41.83 -41.96
C ASP A 4 -43.95 40.72 -42.41
N LEU A 5 -42.99 40.99 -43.27
CA LEU A 5 -42.02 40.03 -43.75
C LEU A 5 -40.83 39.84 -42.71
N PHE A 6 -40.52 40.92 -41.97
CA PHE A 6 -39.41 40.83 -40.97
C PHE A 6 -39.78 40.09 -39.68
N ARG A 7 -41.07 40.01 -39.31
CA ARG A 7 -41.55 39.31 -38.12
C ARG A 7 -41.63 37.78 -38.28
N ARG A 8 -41.76 37.27 -39.49
CA ARG A 8 -41.83 35.82 -39.78
C ARG A 8 -40.45 35.17 -39.89
N GLY A 9 -39.42 35.97 -40.25
CA GLY A 9 -38.03 35.48 -40.30
C GLY A 9 -37.38 35.23 -38.91
N LEU A 10 -37.79 36.01 -37.87
CA LEU A 10 -37.18 35.89 -36.52
C LEU A 10 -37.73 34.75 -35.68
N LEU A 11 -38.93 34.24 -35.98
CA LEU A 11 -39.54 33.10 -35.30
C LEU A 11 -39.03 31.74 -35.83
N ALA A 12 -38.50 31.67 -37.02
CA ALA A 12 -37.96 30.45 -37.63
C ALA A 12 -36.51 30.14 -37.13
N LEU A 13 -35.75 31.18 -36.72
CA LEU A 13 -34.38 30.99 -36.20
C LEU A 13 -34.33 30.55 -34.71
N PHE A 14 -35.42 30.72 -33.95
CA PHE A 14 -35.47 30.32 -32.54
C PHE A 14 -35.89 28.83 -32.32
N ALA A 15 -36.39 28.16 -33.35
CA ALA A 15 -36.87 26.79 -33.27
C ALA A 15 -35.77 25.72 -33.55
N LEU A 16 -34.57 26.12 -34.03
CA LEU A 16 -33.47 25.20 -34.34
C LEU A 16 -32.45 25.06 -33.22
N GLY A 17 -32.64 25.74 -32.07
CA GLY A 17 -31.65 25.80 -30.99
C GLY A 17 -31.81 24.81 -29.83
N LEU A 18 -32.76 23.88 -29.80
CA LEU A 18 -33.13 23.12 -28.58
C LEU A 18 -33.17 21.59 -28.72
N TRP A 19 -32.46 21.02 -29.68
CA TRP A 19 -32.23 19.56 -29.70
C TRP A 19 -30.74 19.24 -29.54
N ALA A 20 -30.10 19.77 -28.51
CA ALA A 20 -28.95 19.14 -27.93
C ALA A 20 -29.48 18.01 -26.99
N GLY A 21 -29.92 16.93 -27.56
CA GLY A 21 -30.14 15.69 -26.77
C GLY A 21 -28.86 15.37 -26.00
N PRO A 22 -28.98 14.78 -24.80
CA PRO A 22 -27.78 14.34 -24.05
C PRO A 22 -26.95 13.50 -25.02
N ALA A 23 -25.71 13.93 -25.30
CA ALA A 23 -24.77 13.09 -26.02
C ALA A 23 -24.72 11.74 -25.31
N PRO A 24 -24.89 10.61 -26.02
CA PRO A 24 -24.83 9.30 -25.38
C PRO A 24 -23.50 9.22 -24.63
N ALA A 25 -23.55 8.97 -23.32
CA ALA A 25 -22.35 8.78 -22.53
C ALA A 25 -21.58 7.62 -23.18
N GLN A 26 -20.33 7.85 -23.53
CA GLN A 26 -19.45 6.85 -24.12
C GLN A 26 -19.43 5.61 -23.23
N SER A 27 -19.68 4.42 -23.79
CA SER A 27 -19.65 3.18 -22.98
C SER A 27 -18.23 2.97 -22.43
N PRO A 28 -18.04 2.36 -21.26
CA PRO A 28 -16.71 2.01 -20.77
C PRO A 28 -15.89 1.19 -21.77
N ALA A 29 -16.52 0.29 -22.51
CA ALA A 29 -15.86 -0.52 -23.55
C ALA A 29 -15.31 0.36 -24.68
N ASP A 30 -16.08 1.33 -25.15
CA ASP A 30 -15.63 2.26 -26.20
C ASP A 30 -14.53 3.18 -25.70
N PHE A 31 -14.61 3.59 -24.43
CA PHE A 31 -13.57 4.45 -23.83
C PHE A 31 -12.23 3.74 -23.70
N TYR A 32 -12.19 2.50 -23.18
CA TYR A 32 -10.93 1.78 -22.93
C TYR A 32 -10.35 1.09 -24.16
N LYS A 33 -11.14 0.88 -25.22
CA LYS A 33 -10.70 0.21 -26.45
C LYS A 33 -9.53 0.95 -27.11
N GLY A 34 -8.41 0.24 -27.30
CA GLY A 34 -7.20 0.81 -27.91
C GLY A 34 -6.41 1.79 -27.02
N GLN A 35 -6.85 2.00 -25.79
CA GLN A 35 -6.15 2.84 -24.83
C GLN A 35 -5.02 2.10 -24.09
N THR A 36 -4.18 2.89 -23.43
CA THR A 36 -3.14 2.38 -22.53
C THR A 36 -3.43 2.87 -21.11
N VAL A 37 -3.69 1.95 -20.20
CA VAL A 37 -3.76 2.18 -18.75
C VAL A 37 -2.34 2.13 -18.19
N THR A 38 -1.94 3.15 -17.44
CA THR A 38 -0.60 3.22 -16.83
C THR A 38 -0.71 3.05 -15.31
N ILE A 39 -0.01 2.06 -14.77
CA ILE A 39 0.19 1.90 -13.33
C ILE A 39 1.47 2.63 -12.93
N ILE A 40 1.36 3.73 -12.19
CA ILE A 40 2.49 4.46 -11.59
C ILE A 40 2.80 3.81 -10.24
N LEU A 41 3.97 3.20 -10.12
CA LEU A 41 4.38 2.45 -8.93
C LEU A 41 5.39 3.24 -8.11
N SER A 42 5.10 3.45 -6.82
CA SER A 42 5.95 4.26 -5.93
C SER A 42 7.27 3.60 -5.53
N SER A 43 7.48 2.33 -5.88
CA SER A 43 8.69 1.58 -5.58
C SER A 43 9.63 1.46 -6.79
N ALA A 44 10.91 1.14 -6.52
CA ALA A 44 11.87 0.80 -7.55
C ALA A 44 11.52 -0.55 -8.22
N PRO A 45 12.02 -0.80 -9.45
CA PRO A 45 11.87 -2.07 -10.13
C PRO A 45 12.48 -3.25 -9.34
N GLY A 46 11.94 -4.46 -9.56
CA GLY A 46 12.50 -5.73 -9.07
C GLY A 46 12.13 -6.13 -7.63
N GLY A 47 11.40 -5.27 -6.90
CA GLY A 47 10.88 -5.61 -5.57
C GLY A 47 9.50 -6.26 -5.59
N GLY A 48 8.99 -6.65 -4.40
CA GLY A 48 7.69 -7.31 -4.27
C GLY A 48 6.50 -6.48 -4.80
N TYR A 49 6.52 -5.16 -4.63
CA TYR A 49 5.51 -4.27 -5.22
C TYR A 49 5.55 -4.30 -6.75
N ASP A 50 6.75 -4.26 -7.34
CA ASP A 50 6.94 -4.28 -8.79
C ASP A 50 6.50 -5.63 -9.39
N ALA A 51 6.86 -6.74 -8.75
CA ALA A 51 6.48 -8.07 -9.18
C ALA A 51 4.95 -8.26 -9.20
N VAL A 52 4.25 -7.82 -8.14
CA VAL A 52 2.78 -7.85 -8.08
C VAL A 52 2.16 -6.97 -9.15
N ALA A 53 2.64 -5.73 -9.32
CA ALA A 53 2.09 -4.79 -10.29
C ALA A 53 2.25 -5.30 -11.73
N ARG A 54 3.38 -5.93 -12.06
CA ARG A 54 3.60 -6.51 -13.41
C ARG A 54 2.74 -7.73 -13.67
N THR A 55 2.54 -8.59 -12.67
CA THR A 55 1.61 -9.73 -12.81
C THR A 55 0.17 -9.20 -12.94
N LEU A 56 -0.23 -8.21 -12.14
CA LEU A 56 -1.53 -7.55 -12.28
C LEU A 56 -1.71 -6.97 -13.70
N ALA A 57 -0.69 -6.29 -14.24
CA ALA A 57 -0.74 -5.69 -15.57
C ALA A 57 -0.91 -6.71 -16.72
N GLN A 58 -0.52 -7.97 -16.51
CA GLN A 58 -0.72 -9.05 -17.47
C GLN A 58 -2.17 -9.58 -17.47
N HIS A 59 -2.83 -9.59 -16.32
CA HIS A 59 -4.17 -10.18 -16.16
C HIS A 59 -5.30 -9.14 -16.17
N LEU A 60 -5.05 -7.93 -15.70
CA LEU A 60 -6.05 -6.87 -15.59
C LEU A 60 -6.76 -6.50 -16.91
N PRO A 61 -6.06 -6.47 -18.09
CA PRO A 61 -6.70 -6.11 -19.36
C PRO A 61 -7.97 -6.88 -19.67
N LYS A 62 -7.98 -8.20 -19.45
CA LYS A 62 -9.13 -9.06 -19.78
C LYS A 62 -10.39 -8.78 -18.94
N HIS A 63 -10.22 -8.09 -17.81
CA HIS A 63 -11.31 -7.69 -16.91
C HIS A 63 -11.76 -6.24 -17.13
N ILE A 64 -11.03 -5.44 -17.93
CA ILE A 64 -11.45 -4.09 -18.30
C ILE A 64 -12.22 -4.17 -19.64
N PRO A 65 -13.48 -3.67 -19.73
CA PRO A 65 -14.20 -3.58 -20.99
C PRO A 65 -13.35 -2.84 -22.04
N GLY A 66 -13.26 -3.40 -23.26
CA GLY A 66 -12.41 -2.86 -24.33
C GLY A 66 -10.99 -3.38 -24.34
N ASN A 67 -10.57 -4.18 -23.35
CA ASN A 67 -9.28 -4.87 -23.25
C ASN A 67 -8.07 -3.97 -23.56
N PRO A 68 -7.84 -2.86 -22.81
CA PRO A 68 -6.76 -1.92 -23.05
C PRO A 68 -5.38 -2.55 -22.77
N THR A 69 -4.33 -1.93 -23.29
CA THR A 69 -2.98 -2.27 -22.85
C THR A 69 -2.76 -1.75 -21.41
N VAL A 70 -2.12 -2.55 -20.54
CA VAL A 70 -1.73 -2.11 -19.20
C VAL A 70 -0.21 -2.11 -19.07
N VAL A 71 0.37 -0.99 -18.66
CA VAL A 71 1.83 -0.84 -18.49
C VAL A 71 2.18 -0.37 -17.08
N VAL A 72 3.33 -0.80 -16.57
CA VAL A 72 3.86 -0.39 -15.26
C VAL A 72 5.03 0.58 -15.45
N LYS A 73 4.97 1.74 -14.80
CA LYS A 73 6.03 2.73 -14.73
C LYS A 73 6.42 2.96 -13.27
N ASN A 74 7.68 2.75 -12.93
CA ASN A 74 8.19 2.99 -11.59
C ASN A 74 8.53 4.48 -11.42
N MET A 75 8.11 5.07 -10.32
CA MET A 75 8.38 6.45 -9.91
C MET A 75 8.82 6.46 -8.44
N PRO A 76 10.01 5.92 -8.14
CA PRO A 76 10.54 5.90 -6.78
C PRO A 76 10.97 7.31 -6.35
N GLY A 77 11.12 7.49 -5.04
CA GLY A 77 11.66 8.72 -4.45
C GLY A 77 10.95 9.08 -3.16
N ALA A 78 11.71 9.60 -2.19
CA ALA A 78 11.24 10.01 -0.87
C ALA A 78 10.29 8.97 -0.22
N GLY A 79 10.69 7.69 -0.22
CA GLY A 79 9.85 6.61 0.36
C GLY A 79 8.50 6.37 -0.36
N GLY A 80 8.33 6.88 -1.60
CA GLY A 80 7.10 6.77 -2.39
C GLY A 80 6.26 8.06 -2.46
N ILE A 81 6.64 9.09 -1.72
CA ILE A 81 5.94 10.38 -1.67
C ILE A 81 5.91 11.06 -3.05
N VAL A 82 6.99 10.94 -3.84
CA VAL A 82 7.07 11.51 -5.20
C VAL A 82 5.91 11.01 -6.07
N ALA A 83 5.67 9.70 -6.09
CA ALA A 83 4.57 9.11 -6.85
C ALA A 83 3.20 9.54 -6.32
N ALA A 84 3.02 9.59 -4.99
CA ALA A 84 1.76 10.02 -4.38
C ALA A 84 1.43 11.48 -4.70
N ASN A 85 2.41 12.38 -4.61
CA ASN A 85 2.25 13.78 -5.00
C ASN A 85 1.90 13.92 -6.49
N PHE A 86 2.58 13.17 -7.37
CA PHE A 86 2.26 13.15 -8.80
C PHE A 86 0.82 12.69 -9.04
N LEU A 87 0.42 11.57 -8.45
CA LEU A 87 -0.92 11.01 -8.59
C LEU A 87 -2.02 11.97 -8.11
N TYR A 88 -1.76 12.69 -7.02
CA TYR A 88 -2.75 13.59 -6.44
C TYR A 88 -2.88 14.90 -7.21
N ASN A 89 -1.74 15.53 -7.60
CA ASN A 89 -1.70 16.89 -8.08
C ASN A 89 -1.55 17.02 -9.61
N VAL A 90 -0.94 16.03 -10.29
CA VAL A 90 -0.47 16.16 -11.69
C VAL A 90 -1.10 15.13 -12.62
N ALA A 91 -1.32 13.88 -12.14
CA ALA A 91 -1.79 12.79 -12.99
C ALA A 91 -3.13 13.12 -13.68
N PRO A 92 -3.33 12.69 -14.94
CA PRO A 92 -4.63 12.83 -15.63
C PRO A 92 -5.75 12.18 -14.83
N LYS A 93 -6.92 12.82 -14.83
CA LYS A 93 -8.12 12.36 -14.10
C LYS A 93 -9.13 11.69 -15.05
N ASP A 94 -8.62 11.11 -16.11
CA ASP A 94 -9.41 10.50 -17.18
C ASP A 94 -9.74 9.01 -16.97
N GLY A 95 -9.17 8.40 -15.94
CA GLY A 95 -9.37 6.97 -15.65
C GLY A 95 -8.33 6.04 -16.27
N LEU A 96 -7.30 6.56 -16.94
CA LEU A 96 -6.22 5.77 -17.55
C LEU A 96 -4.96 5.72 -16.67
N THR A 97 -4.95 6.43 -15.55
CA THR A 97 -3.83 6.43 -14.61
C THR A 97 -4.22 5.76 -13.29
N ILE A 98 -3.45 4.76 -12.89
CA ILE A 98 -3.58 4.03 -11.63
C ILE A 98 -2.30 4.24 -10.81
N GLY A 99 -2.42 4.41 -9.51
CA GLY A 99 -1.30 4.41 -8.57
C GLY A 99 -1.18 3.07 -7.86
N GLY A 100 0.04 2.58 -7.70
CA GLY A 100 0.39 1.50 -6.77
C GLY A 100 1.35 2.06 -5.73
N LEU A 101 0.89 2.28 -4.50
CA LEU A 101 1.69 2.89 -3.45
C LEU A 101 2.26 1.85 -2.48
N GLN A 102 3.38 2.20 -1.85
CA GLN A 102 3.83 1.49 -0.65
C GLN A 102 2.84 1.76 0.49
N ASN A 103 2.64 0.79 1.35
CA ASN A 103 1.57 0.79 2.36
C ASN A 103 1.64 1.93 3.39
N ASN A 104 2.85 2.43 3.69
CA ASN A 104 3.06 3.55 4.61
C ASN A 104 2.70 4.91 3.98
N VAL A 105 2.85 5.04 2.66
CA VAL A 105 2.71 6.34 1.95
C VAL A 105 1.40 7.06 2.26
N PRO A 106 0.23 6.40 2.31
CA PRO A 106 -1.03 7.06 2.67
C PRO A 106 -1.04 7.69 4.07
N PHE A 107 -0.12 7.31 4.95
CA PHE A 107 -0.06 7.78 6.34
C PHE A 107 1.02 8.83 6.58
N GLU A 108 1.86 9.11 5.60
CA GLU A 108 2.94 10.11 5.71
C GLU A 108 2.45 11.53 6.08
N PRO A 109 1.31 12.04 5.55
CA PRO A 109 0.78 13.32 6.03
C PRO A 109 0.40 13.31 7.51
N LEU A 110 -0.14 12.18 8.01
CA LEU A 110 -0.49 12.01 9.42
C LEU A 110 0.76 12.08 10.32
N TYR A 111 1.86 11.49 9.85
CA TYR A 111 3.14 11.51 10.55
C TYR A 111 3.86 12.88 10.47
N GLY A 112 3.30 13.83 9.72
CA GLY A 112 3.82 15.19 9.61
C GLY A 112 4.97 15.34 8.62
N THR A 113 5.09 14.42 7.66
CA THR A 113 6.06 14.50 6.57
C THR A 113 5.72 15.71 5.68
N LYS A 114 6.59 16.73 5.70
CA LYS A 114 6.34 18.04 5.03
C LYS A 114 6.24 17.93 3.51
N GLU A 115 6.93 16.98 2.93
CA GLU A 115 6.96 16.71 1.50
C GLU A 115 5.70 16.01 0.98
N ALA A 116 4.85 15.48 1.87
CA ALA A 116 3.63 14.77 1.54
C ALA A 116 2.48 15.77 1.26
N ASN A 117 2.42 16.26 0.03
CA ASN A 117 1.45 17.27 -0.43
C ASN A 117 0.22 16.61 -1.07
N PHE A 118 -0.44 15.71 -0.37
CA PHE A 118 -1.66 15.02 -0.79
C PHE A 118 -2.56 14.72 0.40
N ASP A 119 -3.85 14.55 0.12
CA ASP A 119 -4.84 14.11 1.10
C ASP A 119 -5.25 12.67 0.75
N PRO A 120 -4.84 11.65 1.51
CA PRO A 120 -5.11 10.26 1.19
C PRO A 120 -6.60 9.90 1.30
N THR A 121 -7.40 10.70 2.01
CA THR A 121 -8.84 10.49 2.13
C THR A 121 -9.59 10.86 0.84
N LYS A 122 -8.93 11.61 -0.06
CA LYS A 122 -9.49 12.04 -1.37
C LYS A 122 -9.04 11.17 -2.54
N PHE A 123 -8.06 10.29 -2.35
CA PHE A 123 -7.75 9.30 -3.38
C PHE A 123 -8.94 8.36 -3.60
N ILE A 124 -9.07 7.86 -4.80
CA ILE A 124 -10.08 6.86 -5.16
C ILE A 124 -9.44 5.49 -5.04
N TRP A 125 -9.63 4.82 -3.91
CA TRP A 125 -9.06 3.51 -3.67
C TRP A 125 -9.74 2.44 -4.52
N LEU A 126 -8.95 1.60 -5.18
CA LEU A 126 -9.39 0.51 -6.04
C LEU A 126 -9.39 -0.83 -5.31
N GLY A 127 -8.41 -1.04 -4.45
CA GLY A 127 -8.27 -2.28 -3.68
C GLY A 127 -6.81 -2.62 -3.38
N THR A 128 -6.63 -3.75 -2.71
CA THR A 128 -5.33 -4.37 -2.42
C THR A 128 -5.40 -5.89 -2.61
N PRO A 129 -4.36 -6.54 -3.16
CA PRO A 129 -4.34 -8.00 -3.30
C PRO A 129 -4.01 -8.71 -1.98
N SER A 130 -3.50 -8.01 -0.99
CA SER A 130 -2.96 -8.63 0.23
C SER A 130 -3.10 -7.72 1.44
N ARG A 131 -3.03 -8.33 2.61
CA ARG A 131 -2.61 -7.69 3.85
C ARG A 131 -1.20 -8.13 4.17
N GLU A 132 -0.48 -7.35 4.94
CA GLU A 132 0.88 -7.68 5.34
C GLU A 132 0.93 -7.94 6.87
N THR A 133 1.68 -8.97 7.24
CA THR A 133 2.08 -9.22 8.63
C THR A 133 3.57 -8.93 8.71
N ALA A 134 3.95 -7.94 9.52
CA ALA A 134 5.35 -7.63 9.78
C ALA A 134 5.85 -8.46 10.97
N ILE A 135 7.11 -8.91 10.92
CA ILE A 135 7.68 -9.80 11.92
C ILE A 135 9.02 -9.27 12.41
N LEU A 136 9.17 -9.15 13.73
CA LEU A 136 10.48 -9.02 14.36
C LEU A 136 11.20 -10.37 14.24
N THR A 137 12.28 -10.40 13.45
CA THR A 137 13.02 -11.62 13.11
C THR A 137 14.46 -11.49 13.56
N VAL A 138 14.99 -12.54 14.20
CA VAL A 138 16.40 -12.61 14.58
C VAL A 138 17.06 -13.86 14.00
N TRP A 139 18.36 -13.76 13.74
CA TRP A 139 19.17 -14.89 13.31
C TRP A 139 19.29 -15.94 14.40
N HIS A 140 19.46 -17.20 14.05
CA HIS A 140 19.48 -18.32 15.03
C HIS A 140 20.57 -18.18 16.09
N THR A 141 21.68 -17.47 15.78
CA THR A 141 22.78 -17.22 16.72
C THR A 141 22.59 -15.96 17.58
N ALA A 142 21.50 -15.22 17.37
CA ALA A 142 21.22 -14.01 18.17
C ALA A 142 21.10 -14.37 19.66
N PRO A 143 21.53 -13.46 20.56
CA PRO A 143 21.59 -13.72 22.01
C PRO A 143 20.22 -13.68 22.71
N ALA A 144 19.12 -13.61 21.97
CA ALA A 144 17.77 -13.70 22.49
C ALA A 144 16.92 -14.65 21.63
N ASP A 145 16.17 -15.53 22.29
CA ASP A 145 15.29 -16.52 21.66
C ASP A 145 13.83 -16.11 21.61
N ASN A 146 13.46 -15.09 22.36
CA ASN A 146 12.09 -14.58 22.48
C ASN A 146 12.11 -13.09 22.84
N TRP A 147 10.93 -12.45 22.72
CA TRP A 147 10.80 -11.01 22.97
C TRP A 147 11.03 -10.62 24.44
N GLN A 148 10.81 -11.52 25.41
CA GLN A 148 11.07 -11.24 26.82
C GLN A 148 12.57 -11.08 27.09
N GLN A 149 13.41 -11.95 26.50
CA GLN A 149 14.87 -11.83 26.59
C GLN A 149 15.37 -10.55 25.90
N ALA A 150 14.74 -10.12 24.81
CA ALA A 150 15.06 -8.87 24.12
C ALA A 150 14.80 -7.59 24.96
N LYS A 151 14.10 -7.68 26.10
CA LYS A 151 13.98 -6.57 27.07
C LYS A 151 15.26 -6.33 27.86
N THR A 152 16.05 -7.34 28.06
CA THR A 152 17.28 -7.27 28.88
C THR A 152 18.55 -7.36 28.03
N THR A 153 18.46 -7.94 26.84
CA THR A 153 19.56 -8.16 25.91
C THR A 153 19.48 -7.22 24.73
N GLU A 154 20.54 -6.45 24.48
CA GLU A 154 20.62 -5.60 23.29
C GLU A 154 20.74 -6.45 22.01
N LEU A 155 19.94 -6.12 21.00
CA LEU A 155 19.95 -6.75 19.69
C LEU A 155 20.23 -5.70 18.61
N THR A 156 21.28 -5.91 17.81
CA THR A 156 21.58 -5.10 16.64
C THR A 156 20.66 -5.47 15.48
N MET A 157 19.90 -4.50 14.97
CA MET A 157 18.86 -4.71 13.99
C MET A 157 19.11 -3.88 12.72
N GLY A 158 19.16 -4.53 11.56
CA GLY A 158 19.41 -3.83 10.30
C GLY A 158 18.22 -3.01 9.81
N SER A 159 18.49 -1.86 9.19
CA SER A 159 17.49 -1.01 8.56
C SER A 159 18.06 -0.23 7.38
N SER A 160 17.21 0.13 6.42
CA SER A 160 17.64 0.88 5.23
C SER A 160 17.85 2.38 5.50
N GLY A 161 17.14 2.94 6.46
CA GLY A 161 17.25 4.36 6.79
C GLY A 161 16.51 4.72 8.07
N ALA A 162 16.81 5.89 8.63
CA ALA A 162 16.20 6.34 9.88
C ALA A 162 14.66 6.38 9.81
N ASN A 163 14.10 6.85 8.69
CA ASN A 163 12.65 6.99 8.50
C ASN A 163 12.01 5.80 7.76
N SER A 164 12.74 4.69 7.63
CA SER A 164 12.23 3.49 6.95
C SER A 164 11.29 2.67 7.84
N THR A 165 10.47 1.86 7.22
CA THR A 165 9.52 0.95 7.90
C THR A 165 10.21 0.08 8.97
N PRO A 166 11.38 -0.56 8.72
CA PRO A 166 12.07 -1.32 9.76
C PRO A 166 12.48 -0.47 10.96
N SER A 167 13.00 0.75 10.74
CA SER A 167 13.36 1.66 11.83
C SER A 167 12.15 2.06 12.66
N PHE A 168 11.05 2.40 11.99
CA PHE A 168 9.79 2.76 12.64
C PHE A 168 9.27 1.63 13.55
N TYR A 169 9.13 0.41 13.03
CA TYR A 169 8.64 -0.72 13.84
C TYR A 169 9.63 -1.14 14.92
N GLY A 170 10.94 -1.05 14.68
CA GLY A 170 11.93 -1.31 15.72
C GLY A 170 11.80 -0.35 16.90
N ARG A 171 11.61 0.95 16.64
CA ARG A 171 11.35 1.96 17.66
C ARG A 171 10.00 1.78 18.36
N LEU A 172 8.95 1.43 17.62
CA LEU A 172 7.66 1.09 18.20
C LEU A 172 7.77 -0.05 19.21
N LEU A 173 8.46 -1.14 18.85
CA LEU A 173 8.65 -2.29 19.73
C LEU A 173 9.48 -1.93 20.97
N ASN A 174 10.50 -1.06 20.84
CA ASN A 174 11.24 -0.54 21.98
C ASN A 174 10.32 0.26 22.91
N GLU A 175 9.48 1.15 22.35
CA GLU A 175 8.60 2.01 23.15
C GLU A 175 7.51 1.21 23.88
N VAL A 176 6.77 0.35 23.16
CA VAL A 176 5.58 -0.30 23.73
C VAL A 176 5.85 -1.61 24.48
N LEU A 177 6.94 -2.31 24.17
CA LEU A 177 7.32 -3.56 24.84
C LEU A 177 8.56 -3.41 25.72
N GLY A 178 9.29 -2.30 25.64
CA GLY A 178 10.54 -2.09 26.36
C GLY A 178 11.69 -2.96 25.84
N LEU A 179 11.70 -3.25 24.52
CA LEU A 179 12.80 -4.02 23.94
C LEU A 179 14.07 -3.16 23.84
N LYS A 180 15.23 -3.82 23.71
CA LYS A 180 16.53 -3.18 23.51
C LYS A 180 17.03 -3.41 22.08
N LEU A 181 16.26 -2.94 21.09
CA LEU A 181 16.63 -3.03 19.69
C LEU A 181 17.48 -1.81 19.30
N LYS A 182 18.77 -2.06 18.99
CA LYS A 182 19.69 -1.05 18.45
C LYS A 182 19.60 -1.05 16.93
N ILE A 183 19.01 -0.02 16.36
CA ILE A 183 18.78 0.08 14.92
C ILE A 183 20.05 0.55 14.22
N ILE A 184 20.57 -0.26 13.30
CA ILE A 184 21.72 0.04 12.45
C ILE A 184 21.19 0.37 11.06
N VAL A 185 21.30 1.64 10.69
CA VAL A 185 20.84 2.14 9.38
C VAL A 185 21.94 2.07 8.32
N GLY A 186 21.55 2.16 7.03
CA GLY A 186 22.49 2.22 5.93
C GLY A 186 22.55 0.97 5.05
N TYR A 187 21.70 -0.03 5.31
CA TYR A 187 21.54 -1.17 4.40
C TYR A 187 20.71 -0.74 3.19
N GLU A 188 21.25 -0.86 1.97
CA GLU A 188 20.56 -0.43 0.75
C GLU A 188 19.20 -1.11 0.54
N SER A 189 19.05 -2.35 1.04
CA SER A 189 17.81 -3.12 0.94
C SER A 189 17.71 -4.16 2.05
N GLN A 190 16.52 -4.74 2.21
CA GLN A 190 16.29 -5.90 3.07
C GLN A 190 17.25 -7.06 2.76
N THR A 191 17.57 -7.29 1.48
CA THR A 191 18.50 -8.35 1.06
C THR A 191 19.90 -8.13 1.63
N HIS A 192 20.40 -6.89 1.62
CA HIS A 192 21.72 -6.58 2.21
C HIS A 192 21.72 -6.77 3.74
N ALA A 193 20.65 -6.39 4.41
CA ALA A 193 20.50 -6.68 5.85
C ALA A 193 20.44 -8.18 6.12
N PHE A 194 19.78 -8.97 5.29
CA PHE A 194 19.76 -10.43 5.41
C PHE A 194 21.13 -11.06 5.23
N LEU A 195 21.94 -10.58 4.28
CA LEU A 195 23.33 -11.02 4.13
C LEU A 195 24.17 -10.69 5.38
N ALA A 196 23.95 -9.54 5.99
CA ALA A 196 24.61 -9.18 7.25
C ALA A 196 24.17 -10.08 8.41
N MET A 197 22.90 -10.50 8.49
CA MET A 197 22.44 -11.52 9.44
C MET A 197 23.14 -12.85 9.21
N GLU A 198 23.20 -13.33 7.96
CA GLU A 198 23.88 -14.59 7.60
C GLU A 198 25.38 -14.60 8.00
N ARG A 199 26.02 -13.40 8.02
CA ARG A 199 27.42 -13.21 8.42
C ARG A 199 27.60 -12.94 9.92
N ASN A 200 26.50 -12.91 10.71
CA ASN A 200 26.49 -12.53 12.11
C ASN A 200 26.99 -11.08 12.38
N GLU A 201 26.88 -10.18 11.41
CA GLU A 201 27.24 -8.76 11.56
C GLU A 201 26.14 -8.00 12.34
N ILE A 202 24.89 -8.45 12.21
CA ILE A 202 23.71 -7.98 12.96
C ILE A 202 22.90 -9.17 13.45
N ASN A 203 22.11 -8.94 14.51
CA ASN A 203 21.30 -9.99 15.11
C ASN A 203 19.98 -10.24 14.39
N GLY A 204 19.43 -9.24 13.67
CA GLY A 204 18.13 -9.42 13.07
C GLY A 204 17.61 -8.25 12.25
N TYR A 205 16.31 -8.33 11.94
CA TYR A 205 15.57 -7.33 11.15
C TYR A 205 14.22 -7.03 11.81
N PRO A 206 13.87 -5.74 12.07
CA PRO A 206 12.74 -5.40 12.96
C PRO A 206 11.37 -5.68 12.38
N SER A 207 11.22 -5.69 11.05
CA SER A 207 9.91 -5.81 10.41
C SER A 207 10.00 -6.38 9.00
N VAL A 208 10.28 -7.66 8.88
CA VAL A 208 10.13 -8.35 7.59
C VAL A 208 8.67 -8.72 7.37
N PHE A 209 8.15 -8.53 6.18
CA PHE A 209 6.82 -9.05 5.85
C PHE A 209 6.89 -10.56 5.67
N TYR A 210 5.96 -11.29 6.31
CA TYR A 210 5.92 -12.75 6.31
C TYR A 210 5.99 -13.34 4.89
N ASN A 211 5.12 -12.87 3.99
CA ASN A 211 5.09 -13.33 2.61
C ASN A 211 6.42 -13.06 1.89
N SER A 212 7.05 -11.92 2.15
CA SER A 212 8.36 -11.60 1.57
C SER A 212 9.46 -12.51 2.11
N LEU A 213 9.43 -12.85 3.40
CA LEU A 213 10.38 -13.78 4.01
C LEU A 213 10.27 -15.17 3.37
N VAL A 214 9.07 -15.72 3.30
CA VAL A 214 8.82 -17.05 2.72
C VAL A 214 9.19 -17.10 1.24
N ALA A 215 8.92 -16.01 0.49
CA ALA A 215 9.25 -15.92 -0.93
C ALA A 215 10.75 -15.83 -1.20
N THR A 216 11.47 -14.98 -0.44
CA THR A 216 12.89 -14.68 -0.71
C THR A 216 13.86 -15.60 0.00
N LYS A 217 13.45 -16.19 1.14
CA LYS A 217 14.26 -17.07 1.98
C LYS A 217 13.46 -18.33 2.38
N PRO A 218 13.02 -19.16 1.41
CA PRO A 218 12.08 -20.26 1.65
C PRO A 218 12.62 -21.34 2.59
N THR A 219 13.96 -21.43 2.77
CA THR A 219 14.59 -22.43 3.63
C THR A 219 14.77 -21.95 5.08
N TRP A 220 14.69 -20.64 5.33
CA TRP A 220 15.05 -20.11 6.65
C TRP A 220 14.14 -20.59 7.78
N LEU A 221 12.84 -20.68 7.55
CA LEU A 221 11.88 -21.18 8.54
C LEU A 221 11.99 -22.71 8.72
N PRO A 222 11.93 -23.55 7.67
CA PRO A 222 12.09 -24.99 7.81
C PRO A 222 13.41 -25.41 8.43
N GLU A 223 14.51 -24.73 8.10
CA GLU A 223 15.85 -25.00 8.61
C GLU A 223 16.14 -24.30 9.95
N LYS A 224 15.16 -23.59 10.52
CA LYS A 224 15.28 -22.85 11.80
C LYS A 224 16.46 -21.86 11.83
N LYS A 225 16.78 -21.26 10.67
CA LYS A 225 17.84 -20.24 10.55
C LYS A 225 17.46 -18.90 11.19
N VAL A 226 16.17 -18.67 11.37
CA VAL A 226 15.63 -17.47 12.01
C VAL A 226 14.63 -17.84 13.10
N LYS A 227 14.53 -16.97 14.10
CA LYS A 227 13.52 -17.00 15.16
C LYS A 227 12.60 -15.82 14.95
N LEU A 228 11.29 -16.04 15.03
CA LEU A 228 10.26 -15.02 14.90
C LEU A 228 9.83 -14.61 16.31
N LEU A 229 10.13 -13.39 16.73
CA LEU A 229 9.93 -12.98 18.12
C LEU A 229 8.57 -12.33 18.38
N VAL A 230 8.07 -11.52 17.43
CA VAL A 230 6.77 -10.84 17.51
C VAL A 230 6.22 -10.68 16.11
N GLN A 231 4.94 -10.99 15.93
CA GLN A 231 4.19 -10.65 14.71
C GLN A 231 3.33 -9.40 14.92
N MET A 232 3.29 -8.53 13.92
CA MET A 232 2.58 -7.26 13.90
C MET A 232 1.59 -7.24 12.74
N GLY A 233 0.35 -6.92 13.01
CA GLY A 233 -0.72 -6.86 12.01
C GLY A 233 -2.05 -6.56 12.69
N LEU A 234 -3.14 -6.41 11.94
CA LEU A 234 -4.49 -6.30 12.50
C LEU A 234 -5.08 -7.65 12.90
N GLU A 235 -4.57 -8.73 12.32
CA GLU A 235 -4.97 -10.11 12.61
C GLU A 235 -3.71 -10.99 12.65
N LYS A 236 -3.78 -12.10 13.41
CA LYS A 236 -2.71 -13.10 13.45
C LYS A 236 -2.53 -13.77 12.09
N GLU A 237 -1.28 -13.98 11.71
CA GLU A 237 -0.94 -14.81 10.56
C GLU A 237 -1.10 -16.28 10.93
N LYS A 238 -1.88 -17.02 10.15
CA LYS A 238 -2.28 -18.40 10.47
C LYS A 238 -1.10 -19.36 10.50
N ASP A 239 -0.16 -19.19 9.56
CA ASP A 239 0.99 -20.08 9.40
C ASP A 239 2.02 -19.94 10.52
N ILE A 240 1.92 -18.86 11.32
CA ILE A 240 2.79 -18.55 12.46
C ILE A 240 1.96 -18.17 13.69
N ALA A 241 0.83 -18.84 13.90
CA ALA A 241 -0.11 -18.54 14.99
C ALA A 241 0.53 -18.60 16.40
N ASP A 242 1.59 -19.39 16.56
CA ASP A 242 2.33 -19.53 17.82
C ASP A 242 3.29 -18.35 18.09
N VAL A 243 3.59 -17.52 17.10
CA VAL A 243 4.42 -16.33 17.28
C VAL A 243 3.62 -15.25 18.04
N PRO A 244 4.17 -14.67 19.12
CA PRO A 244 3.49 -13.65 19.91
C PRO A 244 2.96 -12.49 19.03
N PHE A 245 1.69 -12.13 19.22
CA PHE A 245 0.99 -11.11 18.45
C PHE A 245 1.02 -9.77 19.18
N LEU A 246 1.61 -8.74 18.58
CA LEU A 246 1.82 -7.44 19.24
C LEU A 246 0.58 -6.88 19.92
N PRO A 247 -0.61 -6.81 19.31
CA PRO A 247 -1.80 -6.31 19.98
C PRO A 247 -2.16 -7.03 21.29
N ASP A 248 -1.92 -8.36 21.37
CA ASP A 248 -2.20 -9.16 22.57
C ASP A 248 -1.18 -8.89 23.71
N LEU A 249 0.00 -8.37 23.39
CA LEU A 249 1.05 -8.08 24.36
C LEU A 249 0.90 -6.72 25.03
N ILE A 250 0.03 -5.86 24.52
CA ILE A 250 -0.14 -4.49 25.00
C ILE A 250 -1.21 -4.44 26.09
N THR A 251 -0.85 -3.97 27.26
CA THR A 251 -1.76 -3.89 28.43
C THR A 251 -2.28 -2.47 28.68
N LYS A 252 -1.49 -1.43 28.34
CA LYS A 252 -1.89 -0.03 28.56
C LYS A 252 -2.78 0.45 27.42
N GLU A 253 -3.94 1.03 27.73
CA GLU A 253 -4.89 1.52 26.71
C GLU A 253 -4.28 2.57 25.76
N ASP A 254 -3.45 3.47 26.28
CA ASP A 254 -2.77 4.47 25.46
C ASP A 254 -1.79 3.87 24.45
N ASP A 255 -1.11 2.80 24.84
CA ASP A 255 -0.22 2.04 23.94
C ASP A 255 -1.02 1.18 22.95
N LYS A 256 -2.23 0.67 23.32
CA LYS A 256 -3.12 -0.01 22.38
C LYS A 256 -3.54 0.91 21.24
N LEU A 257 -3.95 2.14 21.55
CA LEU A 257 -4.31 3.14 20.56
C LEU A 257 -3.12 3.50 19.64
N LEU A 258 -1.93 3.66 20.20
CA LEU A 258 -0.71 3.88 19.43
C LEU A 258 -0.43 2.72 18.49
N VAL A 259 -0.45 1.48 19.00
CA VAL A 259 -0.18 0.28 18.21
C VAL A 259 -1.19 0.12 17.09
N GLN A 260 -2.50 0.31 17.36
CA GLN A 260 -3.53 0.24 16.33
C GLN A 260 -3.26 1.22 15.16
N ALA A 261 -2.91 2.46 15.47
CA ALA A 261 -2.58 3.46 14.46
C ALA A 261 -1.27 3.11 13.72
N ALA A 262 -0.25 2.63 14.44
CA ALA A 262 1.06 2.29 13.88
C ALA A 262 1.02 1.07 12.94
N ILE A 263 0.16 0.06 13.21
CA ILE A 263 0.05 -1.14 12.38
C ILE A 263 -1.03 -1.04 11.28
N ALA A 264 -1.85 0.00 11.28
CA ALA A 264 -2.87 0.20 10.26
C ALA A 264 -2.33 0.14 8.81
N PRO A 265 -1.15 0.70 8.49
CA PRO A 265 -0.53 0.57 7.17
C PRO A 265 -0.37 -0.87 6.68
N LEU A 266 -0.16 -1.83 7.60
CA LEU A 266 -0.03 -3.25 7.25
C LEU A 266 -1.32 -3.82 6.65
N SER A 267 -2.49 -3.30 7.06
CA SER A 267 -3.77 -3.69 6.49
C SER A 267 -4.04 -3.14 5.10
N ALA A 268 -3.39 -2.04 4.74
CA ALA A 268 -3.43 -1.50 3.38
C ALA A 268 -2.70 -2.41 2.39
N GLY A 269 -1.76 -3.22 2.87
CA GLY A 269 -1.04 -4.20 2.05
C GLY A 269 -0.28 -3.54 0.90
N ARG A 270 -0.73 -3.78 -0.33
CA ARG A 270 -0.18 -3.17 -1.56
C ARG A 270 -1.28 -2.38 -2.26
N PRO A 271 -1.62 -1.18 -1.76
CA PRO A 271 -2.81 -0.46 -2.17
C PRO A 271 -2.69 0.10 -3.60
N TYR A 272 -3.80 -0.04 -4.34
CA TYR A 272 -3.98 0.58 -5.64
C TYR A 272 -5.09 1.62 -5.59
N LEU A 273 -4.90 2.70 -6.35
CA LEU A 273 -5.78 3.87 -6.35
C LEU A 273 -5.85 4.57 -7.71
N MET A 274 -6.78 5.49 -7.83
CA MET A 274 -6.81 6.49 -8.91
C MET A 274 -6.69 7.89 -8.31
N PRO A 275 -6.27 8.89 -9.14
CA PRO A 275 -6.29 10.30 -8.77
C PRO A 275 -7.69 10.76 -8.34
N PRO A 276 -7.81 11.77 -7.47
CA PRO A 276 -9.11 12.33 -7.12
C PRO A 276 -9.74 13.04 -8.34
N GLY A 277 -11.06 12.89 -8.52
CA GLY A 277 -11.82 13.55 -9.58
C GLY A 277 -11.95 12.75 -10.89
N VAL A 278 -11.59 11.46 -10.90
CA VAL A 278 -11.90 10.55 -12.01
C VAL A 278 -13.41 10.32 -12.09
N PRO A 279 -14.04 10.30 -13.29
CA PRO A 279 -15.47 10.06 -13.48
C PRO A 279 -15.94 8.75 -12.82
N ALA A 280 -17.14 8.78 -12.22
CA ALA A 280 -17.66 7.71 -11.39
C ALA A 280 -17.86 6.39 -12.15
N ASP A 281 -18.23 6.42 -13.41
CA ASP A 281 -18.39 5.25 -14.30
C ASP A 281 -17.06 4.53 -14.53
N ARG A 282 -15.97 5.27 -14.70
CA ARG A 282 -14.61 4.77 -14.86
C ARG A 282 -14.07 4.17 -13.56
N VAL A 283 -14.39 4.84 -12.43
CA VAL A 283 -14.08 4.30 -11.08
C VAL A 283 -14.77 2.96 -10.85
N ALA A 284 -16.08 2.88 -11.11
CA ALA A 284 -16.84 1.65 -10.95
C ALA A 284 -16.29 0.51 -11.83
N THR A 285 -15.99 0.82 -13.10
CA THR A 285 -15.39 -0.11 -14.04
C THR A 285 -14.06 -0.63 -13.52
N MET A 286 -13.17 0.24 -13.06
CA MET A 286 -11.83 -0.14 -12.62
C MET A 286 -11.87 -0.91 -11.28
N ARG A 287 -12.70 -0.50 -10.32
CA ARG A 287 -12.91 -1.26 -9.07
C ARG A 287 -13.36 -2.68 -9.33
N LYS A 288 -14.33 -2.86 -10.24
CA LYS A 288 -14.79 -4.19 -10.65
C LYS A 288 -13.66 -4.98 -11.29
N ALA A 289 -12.94 -4.40 -12.26
CA ALA A 289 -11.85 -5.07 -12.96
C ALA A 289 -10.74 -5.54 -12.01
N PHE A 290 -10.40 -4.71 -11.00
CA PHE A 290 -9.43 -5.06 -9.95
C PHE A 290 -9.89 -6.26 -9.14
N MET A 291 -11.12 -6.26 -8.64
CA MET A 291 -11.64 -7.38 -7.83
C MET A 291 -11.81 -8.64 -8.67
N ASP A 292 -12.25 -8.52 -9.91
CA ASP A 292 -12.34 -9.66 -10.83
C ASP A 292 -10.94 -10.27 -11.09
N THR A 293 -9.90 -9.42 -11.23
CA THR A 293 -8.52 -9.91 -11.41
C THR A 293 -8.00 -10.61 -10.15
N PHE A 294 -8.27 -10.05 -8.97
CA PHE A 294 -7.81 -10.67 -7.70
C PHE A 294 -8.53 -11.98 -7.36
N ASN A 295 -9.67 -12.26 -7.99
CA ASN A 295 -10.40 -13.52 -7.87
C ASN A 295 -10.21 -14.45 -9.10
N ASP A 296 -9.42 -14.03 -10.08
CA ASP A 296 -9.17 -14.81 -11.29
C ASP A 296 -8.24 -16.00 -10.98
N PRO A 297 -8.66 -17.25 -11.26
CA PRO A 297 -7.85 -18.43 -11.01
C PRO A 297 -6.48 -18.42 -11.72
N GLU A 298 -6.37 -17.85 -12.92
CA GLU A 298 -5.09 -17.75 -13.64
C GLU A 298 -4.14 -16.77 -12.96
N PHE A 299 -4.65 -15.61 -12.52
CA PHE A 299 -3.88 -14.64 -11.75
C PHE A 299 -3.42 -15.25 -10.43
N LEU A 300 -4.32 -15.92 -9.70
CA LEU A 300 -4.01 -16.53 -8.41
C LEU A 300 -2.97 -17.65 -8.55
N ALA A 301 -3.08 -18.52 -9.57
CA ALA A 301 -2.11 -19.57 -9.84
C ALA A 301 -0.72 -19.01 -10.18
N GLU A 302 -0.65 -17.93 -10.98
CA GLU A 302 0.62 -17.26 -11.28
C GLU A 302 1.19 -16.58 -10.04
N ALA A 303 0.36 -15.90 -9.26
CA ALA A 303 0.76 -15.25 -8.02
C ALA A 303 1.32 -16.25 -7.00
N GLU A 304 0.70 -17.41 -6.85
CA GLU A 304 1.18 -18.51 -6.01
C GLU A 304 2.51 -19.07 -6.51
N LYS A 305 2.61 -19.41 -7.79
CA LYS A 305 3.86 -19.88 -8.42
C LYS A 305 5.01 -18.92 -8.20
N ARG A 306 4.75 -17.61 -8.27
CA ARG A 306 5.74 -16.54 -8.07
C ARG A 306 5.86 -16.12 -6.60
N ARG A 307 5.10 -16.69 -5.69
CA ARG A 307 5.06 -16.39 -4.25
C ARG A 307 4.82 -14.90 -3.96
N LEU A 308 3.85 -14.31 -4.66
CA LEU A 308 3.59 -12.87 -4.58
C LEU A 308 2.79 -12.46 -3.32
N GLY A 309 2.32 -13.40 -2.52
CA GLY A 309 1.59 -13.13 -1.28
C GLY A 309 0.21 -12.50 -1.52
N VAL A 310 -0.50 -12.93 -2.56
CA VAL A 310 -1.91 -12.58 -2.78
C VAL A 310 -2.75 -13.50 -1.89
N ASN A 311 -3.13 -13.01 -0.71
CA ASN A 311 -3.73 -13.86 0.32
C ASN A 311 -5.03 -13.34 0.94
N ALA A 312 -5.34 -12.06 0.78
CA ALA A 312 -6.52 -11.44 1.37
C ALA A 312 -6.94 -10.19 0.58
N PRO A 313 -7.48 -10.36 -0.64
CA PRO A 313 -7.93 -9.23 -1.45
C PRO A 313 -8.99 -8.42 -0.72
N ARG A 314 -8.88 -7.10 -0.79
CA ARG A 314 -9.87 -6.16 -0.28
C ARG A 314 -10.20 -5.15 -1.35
N ASP A 315 -11.46 -4.74 -1.39
CA ASP A 315 -11.93 -3.71 -2.32
C ASP A 315 -11.51 -2.30 -1.89
N GLY A 316 -11.79 -1.34 -2.77
CA GLY A 316 -11.43 0.05 -2.54
C GLY A 316 -12.20 0.70 -1.39
N GLN A 317 -13.41 0.24 -1.08
CA GLN A 317 -14.19 0.78 0.04
C GLN A 317 -13.56 0.33 1.37
N ALA A 318 -13.19 -0.93 1.50
CA ALA A 318 -12.50 -1.43 2.68
C ALA A 318 -11.17 -0.70 2.96
N LEU A 319 -10.43 -0.33 1.91
CA LEU A 319 -9.22 0.51 2.05
C LEU A 319 -9.57 1.94 2.49
N GLN A 320 -10.57 2.55 1.89
CA GLN A 320 -11.05 3.87 2.25
C GLN A 320 -11.42 3.92 3.75
N ASP A 321 -12.17 2.92 4.21
CA ASP A 321 -12.62 2.83 5.61
C ASP A 321 -11.45 2.71 6.60
N VAL A 322 -10.39 1.98 6.23
CA VAL A 322 -9.16 1.88 7.05
C VAL A 322 -8.50 3.24 7.17
N ILE A 323 -8.27 3.91 6.04
CA ILE A 323 -7.59 5.21 6.00
C ILE A 323 -8.39 6.26 6.77
N GLU A 324 -9.70 6.37 6.50
CA GLU A 324 -10.56 7.32 7.19
C GLU A 324 -10.62 7.06 8.70
N ARG A 325 -10.71 5.80 9.11
CA ARG A 325 -10.70 5.43 10.53
C ARG A 325 -9.44 5.90 11.23
N VAL A 326 -8.28 5.73 10.60
CA VAL A 326 -6.99 6.18 11.17
C VAL A 326 -6.94 7.70 11.23
N TYR A 327 -7.28 8.39 10.15
CA TYR A 327 -7.25 9.85 10.11
C TYR A 327 -8.24 10.53 11.06
N LYS A 328 -9.43 9.95 11.24
CA LYS A 328 -10.48 10.48 12.14
C LYS A 328 -10.33 10.00 13.58
N GLY A 329 -9.78 8.79 13.78
CA GLY A 329 -9.77 8.10 15.07
C GLY A 329 -8.48 8.22 15.88
N THR A 330 -7.36 8.69 15.26
CA THR A 330 -6.10 8.80 15.98
C THR A 330 -6.03 10.14 16.71
N ALA A 331 -5.98 10.09 18.05
CA ALA A 331 -5.93 11.29 18.86
C ALA A 331 -4.60 12.05 18.72
N PRO A 332 -4.56 13.38 18.96
CA PRO A 332 -3.36 14.19 18.80
C PRO A 332 -2.12 13.67 19.56
N ALA A 333 -2.33 13.10 20.74
CA ALA A 333 -1.24 12.52 21.54
C ALA A 333 -0.58 11.32 20.83
N GLN A 334 -1.39 10.43 20.23
CA GLN A 334 -0.87 9.30 19.46
C GLN A 334 -0.21 9.77 18.17
N ILE A 335 -0.75 10.79 17.50
CA ILE A 335 -0.11 11.39 16.32
C ILE A 335 1.29 11.91 16.66
N GLU A 336 1.44 12.60 17.77
CA GLU A 336 2.75 13.12 18.21
C GLU A 336 3.73 11.97 18.53
N ARG A 337 3.28 10.89 19.15
CA ARG A 337 4.09 9.69 19.37
C ARG A 337 4.50 9.04 18.04
N LEU A 338 3.57 8.89 17.09
CA LEU A 338 3.87 8.36 15.75
C LEU A 338 4.90 9.21 15.01
N ARG A 339 4.81 10.55 15.10
CA ARG A 339 5.80 11.47 14.53
C ARG A 339 7.19 11.26 15.12
N LYS A 340 7.30 11.11 16.45
CA LYS A 340 8.56 10.80 17.11
C LYS A 340 9.13 9.46 16.66
N LEU A 341 8.29 8.43 16.56
CA LEU A 341 8.69 7.14 16.02
C LEU A 341 9.17 7.22 14.57
N GLN A 342 8.61 8.11 13.77
CA GLN A 342 9.01 8.31 12.36
C GLN A 342 10.33 9.09 12.27
N ALA A 343 10.52 10.12 13.07
CA ALA A 343 11.70 10.99 13.01
C ALA A 343 13.00 10.35 13.57
N GLY A 344 12.91 9.46 14.52
CA GLY A 344 14.05 8.76 15.14
C GLY A 344 14.48 9.36 16.46
#